data_04718322d972f91c4b4d39f798d89e08
#
_entry.id   04718322d972f91c4b4d39f798d89e08
#
_cell.length_a   1.000
_cell.length_b   1.000
_cell.length_c   1.000
_cell.angle_alpha   90.00
_cell.angle_beta   90.00
_cell.angle_gamma   90.00
#
_symmetry.space_group_name_H-M   'P 1'
#
loop_
_entity.id
_entity.type
_entity.pdbx_description
1 polymer ?
#
loop_
_entity_poly.entity_id
_entity_poly.type
_entity_poly.pdbx_seq_one_letter_code
_entity_poly.pdbx_strand_id
1 'polypeptide(L)'
;MPNSRSLVMAALASIAGVLVVASAAQAKADDRVIVFAAASMKTALDAVNHACAAEVGGEASISYASSSALAKQIENGAPADIFISADLDWMKYLRDRKLVKAGTVTELLGNSIVLVAPKDSAAEADIREGFDLAGLLGDGRLAIGEVTSVPAGKYGREALEKLGLWSSVADRLAQAENVRAALKFVATGEAPLGIVYASDAAAEPGVKVVGTFPEGSHQPIIYPIAQTSASSSPEAEVWLKCAASASATPFYEEQGFTVLGGEK
;
A
#
# COMPACT_ATOMS: atom_id res chain seq x y z
N MET A 1 -45.69 -88.38 7.70
CA MET A 1 -47.00 -87.94 8.23
C MET A 1 -46.68 -87.34 9.61
N PRO A 2 -47.07 -86.20 10.05
CA PRO A 2 -47.94 -85.11 9.59
C PRO A 2 -47.27 -83.72 9.70
N ASN A 3 -47.83 -82.85 8.99
CA ASN A 3 -47.95 -81.37 9.04
C ASN A 3 -47.47 -80.57 10.28
N SER A 4 -46.68 -79.62 10.08
CA SER A 4 -46.65 -78.46 10.97
C SER A 4 -46.69 -77.15 10.16
N ARG A 5 -47.71 -76.36 10.40
CA ARG A 5 -47.98 -75.03 9.88
C ARG A 5 -47.14 -74.02 10.66
N SER A 6 -46.26 -73.35 10.01
CA SER A 6 -45.54 -72.20 10.59
C SER A 6 -46.36 -70.92 10.44
N LEU A 7 -46.63 -70.25 11.57
CA LEU A 7 -47.15 -68.91 11.62
C LEU A 7 -46.00 -67.95 11.28
N VAL A 8 -46.23 -67.11 10.28
CA VAL A 8 -45.38 -65.94 9.99
C VAL A 8 -45.93 -64.75 10.74
N MET A 9 -45.24 -64.29 11.77
CA MET A 9 -45.51 -63.00 12.43
C MET A 9 -44.74 -61.92 11.63
N ALA A 10 -45.48 -61.00 11.03
CA ALA A 10 -44.96 -59.80 10.40
C ALA A 10 -44.68 -58.74 11.47
N ALA A 11 -43.41 -58.42 11.71
CA ALA A 11 -43.03 -57.30 12.55
C ALA A 11 -42.88 -56.03 11.65
N LEU A 12 -43.80 -55.09 11.84
CA LEU A 12 -43.72 -53.75 11.27
C LEU A 12 -42.71 -52.94 12.06
N ALA A 13 -41.54 -52.70 11.53
CA ALA A 13 -40.52 -51.76 12.05
C ALA A 13 -40.83 -50.36 11.49
N SER A 14 -41.34 -49.48 12.34
CA SER A 14 -41.52 -48.07 12.05
C SER A 14 -40.14 -47.36 12.09
N ILE A 15 -39.57 -47.00 10.93
CA ILE A 15 -38.38 -46.16 10.83
C ILE A 15 -38.83 -44.72 10.92
N ALA A 16 -38.69 -44.13 12.10
CA ALA A 16 -38.81 -42.66 12.29
C ALA A 16 -37.55 -41.99 11.73
N GLY A 17 -37.65 -41.45 10.51
CA GLY A 17 -36.60 -40.66 9.91
C GLY A 17 -36.45 -39.32 10.62
N VAL A 18 -35.37 -39.16 11.39
CA VAL A 18 -34.96 -37.87 11.94
C VAL A 18 -34.33 -37.07 10.79
N LEU A 19 -35.08 -36.09 10.25
CA LEU A 19 -34.54 -35.07 9.37
C LEU A 19 -33.61 -34.16 10.20
N VAL A 20 -32.32 -34.40 10.17
CA VAL A 20 -31.32 -33.43 10.63
C VAL A 20 -31.27 -32.30 9.60
N VAL A 21 -31.96 -31.22 9.88
CA VAL A 21 -31.80 -29.95 9.17
C VAL A 21 -30.44 -29.40 9.57
N ALA A 22 -29.40 -29.72 8.79
CA ALA A 22 -28.13 -29.06 8.89
C ALA A 22 -28.32 -27.60 8.44
N SER A 23 -28.52 -26.69 9.42
CA SER A 23 -28.34 -25.25 9.19
C SER A 23 -26.88 -25.03 8.82
N ALA A 24 -26.61 -24.97 7.53
CA ALA A 24 -25.37 -24.38 7.04
C ALA A 24 -25.39 -22.92 7.52
N ALA A 25 -24.68 -22.64 8.61
CA ALA A 25 -24.28 -21.29 8.93
C ALA A 25 -23.42 -20.85 7.72
N GLN A 26 -24.05 -20.11 6.80
CA GLN A 26 -23.30 -19.37 5.80
C GLN A 26 -22.34 -18.49 6.60
N ALA A 27 -21.05 -18.80 6.56
CA ALA A 27 -20.03 -17.87 6.98
C ALA A 27 -20.32 -16.57 6.21
N LYS A 28 -20.70 -15.53 6.95
CA LYS A 28 -20.90 -14.20 6.40
C LYS A 28 -19.57 -13.90 5.71
N ALA A 29 -19.59 -13.78 4.39
CA ALA A 29 -18.41 -13.31 3.66
C ALA A 29 -17.98 -12.03 4.39
N ASP A 30 -16.69 -11.87 4.61
CA ASP A 30 -16.14 -10.71 5.29
C ASP A 30 -16.47 -9.49 4.41
N ASP A 31 -17.54 -8.79 4.73
CA ASP A 31 -18.06 -7.64 3.96
C ASP A 31 -17.16 -6.40 4.11
N ARG A 32 -15.96 -6.57 4.69
CA ARG A 32 -15.01 -5.46 4.85
C ARG A 32 -14.50 -4.99 3.51
N VAL A 33 -14.41 -3.68 3.36
CA VAL A 33 -13.73 -3.04 2.22
C VAL A 33 -12.28 -3.51 2.15
N ILE A 34 -11.82 -3.93 0.99
CA ILE A 34 -10.45 -4.36 0.74
C ILE A 34 -9.70 -3.23 0.04
N VAL A 35 -8.70 -2.67 0.70
CA VAL A 35 -7.89 -1.57 0.20
C VAL A 35 -6.49 -2.05 -0.14
N PHE A 36 -6.04 -1.76 -1.35
CA PHE A 36 -4.65 -1.96 -1.77
C PHE A 36 -3.96 -0.59 -1.82
N ALA A 37 -3.03 -0.34 -0.90
CA ALA A 37 -2.40 0.96 -0.73
C ALA A 37 -0.87 0.90 -0.78
N ALA A 38 -0.27 1.93 -1.36
CA ALA A 38 1.18 2.11 -1.36
C ALA A 38 1.76 2.02 0.06
N ALA A 39 2.85 1.29 0.23
CA ALA A 39 3.45 0.98 1.54
C ALA A 39 3.79 2.23 2.37
N SER A 40 4.14 3.34 1.72
CA SER A 40 4.43 4.63 2.36
C SER A 40 3.23 5.22 3.11
N MET A 41 2.01 4.82 2.76
CA MET A 41 0.80 5.35 3.40
C MET A 41 0.47 4.68 4.73
N LYS A 42 1.13 3.55 5.07
CA LYS A 42 0.69 2.67 6.16
C LYS A 42 0.33 3.43 7.44
N THR A 43 1.21 4.27 7.95
CA THR A 43 1.03 4.93 9.25
C THR A 43 -0.16 5.90 9.23
N ALA A 44 -0.25 6.74 8.21
CA ALA A 44 -1.36 7.69 8.07
C ALA A 44 -2.68 6.97 7.77
N LEU A 45 -2.65 5.99 6.86
CA LEU A 45 -3.87 5.34 6.39
C LEU A 45 -4.48 4.38 7.43
N ASP A 46 -3.67 3.77 8.31
CA ASP A 46 -4.19 3.02 9.45
C ASP A 46 -5.00 3.93 10.39
N ALA A 47 -4.51 5.16 10.67
CA ALA A 47 -5.23 6.14 11.47
C ALA A 47 -6.53 6.62 10.80
N VAL A 48 -6.48 6.92 9.50
CA VAL A 48 -7.67 7.26 8.70
C VAL A 48 -8.68 6.12 8.70
N ASN A 49 -8.23 4.88 8.49
CA ASN A 49 -9.10 3.70 8.49
C ASN A 49 -9.85 3.54 9.82
N HIS A 50 -9.14 3.73 10.92
CA HIS A 50 -9.75 3.72 12.24
C HIS A 50 -10.79 4.85 12.41
N ALA A 51 -10.47 6.06 11.97
CA ALA A 51 -11.38 7.21 12.04
C ALA A 51 -12.64 7.01 11.17
N CYS A 52 -12.51 6.39 9.99
CA CYS A 52 -13.60 6.12 9.07
C CYS A 52 -14.48 4.93 9.48
N ALA A 53 -14.06 4.09 10.43
CA ALA A 53 -14.74 2.83 10.76
C ALA A 53 -16.21 2.99 11.14
N ALA A 54 -16.56 4.09 11.83
CA ALA A 54 -17.95 4.34 12.24
C ALA A 54 -18.88 4.65 11.06
N GLU A 55 -18.38 5.33 10.03
CA GLU A 55 -19.17 5.68 8.83
C GLU A 55 -19.32 4.49 7.88
N VAL A 56 -18.29 3.65 7.81
CA VAL A 56 -18.22 2.49 6.90
C VAL A 56 -18.88 1.24 7.49
N GLY A 57 -19.09 1.22 8.80
CA GLY A 57 -19.62 0.03 9.51
C GLY A 57 -18.53 -0.95 9.96
N GLY A 58 -17.25 -0.54 9.93
CA GLY A 58 -16.08 -1.30 10.37
C GLY A 58 -14.81 -0.84 9.67
N GLU A 59 -13.66 -1.29 10.18
CA GLU A 59 -12.39 -1.01 9.55
C GLU A 59 -12.21 -1.83 8.25
N ALA A 60 -11.67 -1.18 7.21
CA ALA A 60 -11.27 -1.85 5.98
C ALA A 60 -10.07 -2.78 6.23
N SER A 61 -9.95 -3.82 5.42
CA SER A 61 -8.77 -4.66 5.36
C SER A 61 -7.77 -4.05 4.37
N ILE A 62 -6.62 -3.56 4.86
CA ILE A 62 -5.65 -2.85 4.02
C ILE A 62 -4.41 -3.72 3.77
N SER A 63 -4.07 -3.90 2.50
CA SER A 63 -2.83 -4.55 2.07
C SER A 63 -1.84 -3.49 1.59
N TYR A 64 -0.64 -3.49 2.18
CA TYR A 64 0.42 -2.54 1.87
C TYR A 64 1.56 -3.20 1.10
N ALA A 65 1.87 -2.67 -0.08
CA ALA A 65 3.02 -3.08 -0.89
C ALA A 65 3.44 -1.94 -1.83
N SER A 66 4.38 -2.18 -2.75
CA SER A 66 4.63 -1.21 -3.82
C SER A 66 3.41 -1.09 -4.73
N SER A 67 3.15 0.12 -5.25
CA SER A 67 2.04 0.36 -6.18
C SER A 67 2.12 -0.54 -7.41
N SER A 68 3.33 -0.86 -7.86
CA SER A 68 3.59 -1.81 -8.96
C SER A 68 3.08 -3.21 -8.66
N ALA A 69 3.42 -3.75 -7.49
CA ALA A 69 2.99 -5.09 -7.08
C ALA A 69 1.47 -5.16 -6.91
N LEU A 70 0.88 -4.16 -6.27
CA LEU A 70 -0.58 -4.10 -6.06
C LEU A 70 -1.35 -3.94 -7.37
N ALA A 71 -0.88 -3.09 -8.29
CA ALA A 71 -1.49 -2.94 -9.60
C ALA A 71 -1.45 -4.25 -10.40
N LYS A 72 -0.35 -5.00 -10.33
CA LYS A 72 -0.25 -6.33 -10.96
C LYS A 72 -1.16 -7.37 -10.30
N GLN A 73 -1.34 -7.32 -8.99
CA GLN A 73 -2.30 -8.17 -8.29
C GLN A 73 -3.74 -7.88 -8.74
N ILE A 74 -4.12 -6.60 -8.88
CA ILE A 74 -5.44 -6.19 -9.39
C ILE A 74 -5.62 -6.67 -10.84
N GLU A 75 -4.61 -6.50 -11.70
CA GLU A 75 -4.64 -7.01 -13.08
C GLU A 75 -4.87 -8.53 -13.14
N ASN A 76 -4.33 -9.26 -12.17
CA ASN A 76 -4.49 -10.71 -12.03
C ASN A 76 -5.75 -11.14 -11.26
N GLY A 77 -6.67 -10.21 -10.99
CA GLY A 77 -7.99 -10.50 -10.41
C GLY A 77 -8.02 -10.53 -8.88
N ALA A 78 -7.03 -9.95 -8.19
CA ALA A 78 -7.11 -9.81 -6.73
C ALA A 78 -8.31 -8.92 -6.34
N PRO A 79 -9.06 -9.29 -5.26
CA PRO A 79 -10.35 -8.69 -4.93
C PRO A 79 -10.19 -7.37 -4.16
N ALA A 80 -9.48 -6.39 -4.73
CA ALA A 80 -9.36 -5.07 -4.16
C ALA A 80 -10.59 -4.21 -4.51
N ASP A 81 -11.15 -3.51 -3.53
CA ASP A 81 -12.19 -2.51 -3.74
C ASP A 81 -11.61 -1.13 -4.06
N ILE A 82 -10.55 -0.77 -3.37
CA ILE A 82 -9.87 0.52 -3.49
C ILE A 82 -8.40 0.29 -3.83
N PHE A 83 -7.87 1.12 -4.72
CA PHE A 83 -6.45 1.20 -5.03
C PHE A 83 -5.90 2.60 -4.76
N ILE A 84 -4.79 2.69 -4.02
CA ILE A 84 -4.07 3.94 -3.76
C ILE A 84 -2.62 3.77 -4.19
N SER A 85 -2.22 4.52 -5.20
CA SER A 85 -0.88 4.49 -5.76
C SER A 85 0.00 5.62 -5.20
N ALA A 86 1.32 5.43 -5.18
CA ALA A 86 2.29 6.47 -4.90
C ALA A 86 2.83 7.15 -6.16
N ASP A 87 2.27 6.86 -7.32
CA ASP A 87 2.52 7.57 -8.57
C ASP A 87 1.29 7.54 -9.48
N LEU A 88 1.26 8.43 -10.45
CA LEU A 88 0.22 8.49 -11.46
C LEU A 88 0.33 7.37 -12.49
N ASP A 89 1.53 6.80 -12.71
CA ASP A 89 1.78 5.80 -13.75
C ASP A 89 1.03 4.50 -13.46
N TRP A 90 1.08 4.00 -12.23
CA TRP A 90 0.38 2.76 -11.85
C TRP A 90 -1.13 2.93 -11.80
N MET A 91 -1.63 4.12 -11.44
CA MET A 91 -3.06 4.44 -11.58
C MET A 91 -3.46 4.50 -13.07
N LYS A 92 -2.65 5.16 -13.92
CA LYS A 92 -2.85 5.18 -15.37
C LYS A 92 -2.81 3.77 -15.96
N TYR A 93 -1.88 2.92 -15.51
CA TYR A 93 -1.77 1.53 -15.92
C TYR A 93 -3.08 0.75 -15.72
N LEU A 94 -3.71 0.87 -14.55
CA LEU A 94 -5.00 0.23 -14.26
C LEU A 94 -6.16 0.90 -15.02
N ARG A 95 -6.17 2.22 -15.15
CA ARG A 95 -7.18 2.96 -15.88
C ARG A 95 -7.21 2.58 -17.37
N ASP A 96 -6.06 2.50 -18.01
CA ASP A 96 -5.94 2.14 -19.43
C ASP A 96 -6.45 0.70 -19.69
N ARG A 97 -6.41 -0.16 -18.67
CA ARG A 97 -6.96 -1.53 -18.68
C ARG A 97 -8.41 -1.62 -18.20
N LYS A 98 -9.03 -0.47 -17.88
CA LYS A 98 -10.40 -0.38 -17.34
C LYS A 98 -10.57 -1.17 -16.02
N LEU A 99 -9.53 -1.27 -15.21
CA LEU A 99 -9.53 -1.97 -13.94
C LEU A 99 -9.86 -1.06 -12.75
N VAL A 100 -9.99 0.25 -12.98
CA VAL A 100 -10.52 1.21 -12.01
C VAL A 100 -11.68 1.99 -12.63
N LYS A 101 -12.62 2.43 -11.79
CA LYS A 101 -13.75 3.27 -12.18
C LYS A 101 -13.23 4.69 -12.43
N ALA A 102 -13.09 5.09 -13.67
CA ALA A 102 -12.46 6.35 -14.08
C ALA A 102 -13.04 7.60 -13.38
N GLY A 103 -14.35 7.61 -13.12
CA GLY A 103 -15.04 8.71 -12.42
C GLY A 103 -14.73 8.82 -10.93
N THR A 104 -14.00 7.86 -10.34
CA THR A 104 -13.60 7.86 -8.93
C THR A 104 -12.13 8.21 -8.72
N VAL A 105 -11.37 8.40 -9.80
CA VAL A 105 -9.93 8.72 -9.69
C VAL A 105 -9.78 10.15 -9.18
N THR A 106 -9.12 10.30 -8.05
CA THR A 106 -8.83 11.59 -7.41
C THR A 106 -7.37 11.65 -7.00
N GLU A 107 -6.72 12.80 -7.20
CA GLU A 107 -5.39 13.08 -6.68
C GLU A 107 -5.52 13.46 -5.20
N LEU A 108 -5.14 12.54 -4.32
CA LEU A 108 -5.41 12.66 -2.89
C LEU A 108 -4.31 13.43 -2.17
N LEU A 109 -3.05 13.01 -2.36
CA LEU A 109 -1.90 13.51 -1.59
C LEU A 109 -0.72 13.85 -2.49
N GLY A 110 0.10 14.79 -2.01
CA GLY A 110 1.46 15.06 -2.45
C GLY A 110 2.49 14.55 -1.45
N ASN A 111 3.76 14.42 -1.89
CA ASN A 111 4.87 14.02 -1.05
C ASN A 111 6.19 14.58 -1.61
N SER A 112 7.29 14.36 -0.89
CA SER A 112 8.66 14.63 -1.35
C SER A 112 9.55 13.42 -1.09
N ILE A 113 10.67 13.29 -1.82
CA ILE A 113 11.71 12.31 -1.51
C ILE A 113 12.84 12.96 -0.72
N VAL A 114 13.38 12.19 0.22
CA VAL A 114 14.45 12.61 1.12
C VAL A 114 15.55 11.56 1.16
N LEU A 115 16.76 12.01 1.44
CA LEU A 115 17.87 11.14 1.81
C LEU A 115 17.82 10.96 3.33
N VAL A 116 17.82 9.71 3.78
CA VAL A 116 17.85 9.35 5.20
C VAL A 116 19.11 8.59 5.57
N ALA A 117 19.49 8.70 6.83
CA ALA A 117 20.55 7.91 7.46
C ALA A 117 20.04 7.34 8.80
N PRO A 118 20.72 6.36 9.43
CA PRO A 118 20.43 5.96 10.80
C PRO A 118 20.40 7.17 11.74
N LYS A 119 19.54 7.14 12.75
CA LYS A 119 19.28 8.27 13.65
C LYS A 119 20.56 8.89 14.25
N ASP A 120 21.52 8.04 14.63
CA ASP A 120 22.77 8.45 15.28
C ASP A 120 23.90 8.79 14.29
N SER A 121 23.62 8.76 12.98
CA SER A 121 24.59 9.13 11.94
C SER A 121 24.97 10.61 12.04
N ALA A 122 26.24 10.94 11.79
CA ALA A 122 26.70 12.31 11.66
C ALA A 122 26.52 12.88 10.21
N ALA A 123 25.94 12.09 9.29
CA ALA A 123 25.74 12.51 7.91
C ALA A 123 24.83 13.73 7.80
N GLU A 124 25.18 14.64 6.90
CA GLU A 124 24.41 15.78 6.44
C GLU A 124 24.60 15.93 4.94
N ALA A 125 23.59 16.37 4.20
CA ALA A 125 23.65 16.48 2.75
C ALA A 125 22.93 17.75 2.25
N ASP A 126 23.68 18.56 1.50
CA ASP A 126 23.13 19.63 0.67
C ASP A 126 22.95 19.08 -0.75
N ILE A 127 21.77 18.46 -0.99
CA ILE A 127 21.52 17.70 -2.24
C ILE A 127 21.31 18.68 -3.40
N ARG A 128 22.28 18.69 -4.32
CA ARG A 128 22.29 19.53 -5.51
C ARG A 128 23.14 18.88 -6.60
N GLU A 129 23.16 19.47 -7.77
CA GLU A 129 24.06 19.05 -8.84
C GLU A 129 25.53 19.08 -8.35
N GLY A 130 26.25 17.99 -8.61
CA GLY A 130 27.64 17.82 -8.21
C GLY A 130 27.88 17.50 -6.72
N PHE A 131 26.82 17.21 -5.94
CA PHE A 131 26.97 16.72 -4.57
C PHE A 131 27.71 15.37 -4.55
N ASP A 132 28.68 15.20 -3.66
CA ASP A 132 29.43 13.95 -3.53
C ASP A 132 28.65 12.88 -2.72
N LEU A 133 27.60 12.35 -3.33
CA LEU A 133 26.81 11.28 -2.75
C LEU A 133 27.62 10.00 -2.54
N ALA A 134 28.54 9.70 -3.46
CA ALA A 134 29.39 8.49 -3.37
C ALA A 134 30.36 8.57 -2.21
N GLY A 135 30.94 9.74 -1.97
CA GLY A 135 31.81 9.99 -0.81
C GLY A 135 31.02 9.88 0.51
N LEU A 136 29.82 10.45 0.58
CA LEU A 136 28.96 10.32 1.77
C LEU A 136 28.51 8.88 2.01
N LEU A 137 28.28 8.09 0.94
CA LEU A 137 27.90 6.67 1.01
C LEU A 137 29.04 5.78 1.55
N GLY A 138 30.30 6.23 1.42
CA GLY A 138 31.50 5.43 1.78
C GLY A 138 31.54 4.11 1.00
N ASP A 139 31.79 2.97 1.65
CA ASP A 139 31.81 1.64 1.02
C ASP A 139 30.43 0.94 1.02
N GLY A 140 29.41 1.61 1.57
CA GLY A 140 28.06 1.06 1.71
C GLY A 140 27.25 1.02 0.42
N ARG A 141 25.98 0.62 0.54
CA ARG A 141 24.99 0.65 -0.52
C ARG A 141 23.89 1.64 -0.21
N LEU A 142 23.35 2.28 -1.23
CA LEU A 142 22.22 3.19 -1.14
C LEU A 142 20.91 2.38 -1.14
N ALA A 143 20.18 2.38 -0.02
CA ALA A 143 18.87 1.75 0.05
C ALA A 143 17.84 2.56 -0.74
N ILE A 144 17.08 1.88 -1.60
CA ILE A 144 16.08 2.51 -2.47
C ILE A 144 15.06 1.45 -2.90
N GLY A 145 13.83 1.86 -3.22
CA GLY A 145 12.89 0.97 -3.90
C GLY A 145 13.45 0.54 -5.26
N GLU A 146 13.02 -0.62 -5.78
CA GLU A 146 13.44 -1.09 -7.10
C GLU A 146 13.19 0.00 -8.16
N VAL A 147 14.25 0.41 -8.87
CA VAL A 147 14.30 1.68 -9.60
C VAL A 147 13.57 1.70 -10.95
N THR A 148 13.03 0.55 -11.39
CA THR A 148 12.30 0.47 -12.66
C THR A 148 10.78 0.45 -12.47
N SER A 149 10.29 -0.01 -11.31
CA SER A 149 8.87 -0.23 -11.10
C SER A 149 8.31 0.36 -9.79
N VAL A 150 9.10 0.37 -8.71
CA VAL A 150 8.64 0.90 -7.41
C VAL A 150 8.63 2.43 -7.46
N PRO A 151 7.52 3.12 -7.17
CA PRO A 151 7.43 4.58 -7.32
C PRO A 151 8.57 5.35 -6.65
N ALA A 152 8.88 5.10 -5.38
CA ALA A 152 9.99 5.76 -4.68
C ALA A 152 11.34 5.52 -5.37
N GLY A 153 11.55 4.33 -5.93
CA GLY A 153 12.75 4.00 -6.71
C GLY A 153 12.82 4.76 -8.02
N LYS A 154 11.70 4.87 -8.74
CA LYS A 154 11.61 5.65 -9.99
C LYS A 154 11.92 7.12 -9.75
N TYR A 155 11.27 7.74 -8.75
CA TYR A 155 11.52 9.14 -8.39
C TYR A 155 12.96 9.37 -7.92
N GLY A 156 13.50 8.47 -7.09
CA GLY A 156 14.88 8.55 -6.62
C GLY A 156 15.89 8.45 -7.76
N ARG A 157 15.68 7.52 -8.70
CA ARG A 157 16.50 7.40 -9.91
C ARG A 157 16.43 8.66 -10.78
N GLU A 158 15.22 9.15 -11.06
CA GLU A 158 15.01 10.36 -11.86
C GLU A 158 15.75 11.56 -11.25
N ALA A 159 15.62 11.73 -9.92
CA ALA A 159 16.31 12.81 -9.21
C ALA A 159 17.83 12.68 -9.29
N LEU A 160 18.36 11.47 -9.08
CA LEU A 160 19.80 11.21 -9.19
C LEU A 160 20.33 11.43 -10.61
N GLU A 161 19.59 11.01 -11.65
CA GLU A 161 19.94 11.24 -13.05
C GLU A 161 19.96 12.73 -13.37
N LYS A 162 18.93 13.48 -12.96
CA LYS A 162 18.82 14.92 -13.22
C LYS A 162 19.89 15.75 -12.52
N LEU A 163 20.31 15.34 -11.34
CA LEU A 163 21.38 15.99 -10.57
C LEU A 163 22.79 15.50 -10.96
N GLY A 164 22.91 14.58 -11.94
CA GLY A 164 24.19 14.03 -12.37
C GLY A 164 24.84 13.07 -11.35
N LEU A 165 24.09 12.59 -10.36
CA LEU A 165 24.59 11.74 -9.28
C LEU A 165 24.45 10.24 -9.55
N TRP A 166 23.61 9.85 -10.52
CA TRP A 166 23.25 8.46 -10.78
C TRP A 166 24.46 7.57 -11.05
N SER A 167 25.36 7.99 -11.94
CA SER A 167 26.52 7.18 -12.34
C SER A 167 27.47 6.84 -11.20
N SER A 168 27.48 7.64 -10.13
CA SER A 168 28.36 7.43 -8.97
C SER A 168 27.83 6.36 -8.00
N VAL A 169 26.55 6.00 -8.09
CA VAL A 169 25.87 5.07 -7.14
C VAL A 169 25.11 3.94 -7.81
N ALA A 170 24.94 3.93 -9.14
CA ALA A 170 24.09 2.97 -9.86
C ALA A 170 24.44 1.50 -9.57
N ASP A 171 25.72 1.16 -9.43
CA ASP A 171 26.20 -0.19 -9.13
C ASP A 171 26.22 -0.50 -7.62
N ARG A 172 25.79 0.46 -6.80
CA ARG A 172 25.88 0.42 -5.34
C ARG A 172 24.51 0.56 -4.67
N LEU A 173 23.47 0.07 -5.33
CA LEU A 173 22.11 0.10 -4.80
C LEU A 173 21.81 -1.14 -3.95
N ALA A 174 21.08 -0.94 -2.84
CA ALA A 174 20.34 -1.96 -2.11
C ALA A 174 18.86 -1.77 -2.44
N GLN A 175 18.44 -2.41 -3.54
CA GLN A 175 17.06 -2.29 -4.02
C GLN A 175 16.10 -3.15 -3.21
N ALA A 176 14.95 -2.57 -2.87
CA ALA A 176 13.90 -3.20 -2.08
C ALA A 176 12.60 -3.31 -2.86
N GLU A 177 11.76 -4.27 -2.50
CA GLU A 177 10.46 -4.53 -3.11
C GLU A 177 9.44 -3.37 -2.92
N ASN A 178 9.63 -2.54 -1.89
CA ASN A 178 8.87 -1.32 -1.62
C ASN A 178 9.70 -0.35 -0.77
N VAL A 179 9.21 0.89 -0.61
CA VAL A 179 9.95 1.95 0.09
C VAL A 179 10.11 1.68 1.59
N ARG A 180 9.16 1.02 2.25
CA ARG A 180 9.28 0.69 3.68
C ARG A 180 10.32 -0.40 3.94
N ALA A 181 10.51 -1.32 3.00
CA ALA A 181 11.61 -2.28 3.03
C ALA A 181 12.97 -1.58 2.84
N ALA A 182 13.06 -0.59 1.93
CA ALA A 182 14.27 0.23 1.80
C ALA A 182 14.57 1.05 3.06
N LEU A 183 13.55 1.68 3.66
CA LEU A 183 13.66 2.41 4.93
C LEU A 183 14.21 1.52 6.05
N LYS A 184 13.74 0.28 6.12
CA LYS A 184 14.18 -0.68 7.13
C LYS A 184 15.67 -0.98 7.05
N PHE A 185 16.26 -1.10 5.85
CA PHE A 185 17.70 -1.29 5.71
C PHE A 185 18.50 -0.15 6.36
N VAL A 186 17.97 1.08 6.30
CA VAL A 186 18.61 2.23 6.96
C VAL A 186 18.39 2.21 8.47
N ALA A 187 17.14 1.97 8.89
CA ALA A 187 16.77 1.95 10.32
C ALA A 187 17.52 0.88 11.11
N THR A 188 17.87 -0.26 10.48
CA THR A 188 18.64 -1.36 11.09
C THR A 188 20.15 -1.23 10.90
N GLY A 189 20.61 -0.21 10.17
CA GLY A 189 22.05 0.03 9.89
C GLY A 189 22.64 -0.88 8.80
N GLU A 190 21.81 -1.63 8.08
CA GLU A 190 22.24 -2.45 6.93
C GLU A 190 22.68 -1.59 5.73
N ALA A 191 22.11 -0.38 5.63
CA ALA A 191 22.50 0.62 4.65
C ALA A 191 22.81 1.95 5.38
N PRO A 192 23.92 2.63 5.03
CA PRO A 192 24.28 3.91 5.65
C PRO A 192 23.37 5.06 5.20
N LEU A 193 22.78 4.96 4.02
CA LEU A 193 21.90 5.96 3.42
C LEU A 193 20.76 5.29 2.67
N GLY A 194 19.63 5.99 2.57
CA GLY A 194 18.50 5.54 1.74
C GLY A 194 17.69 6.69 1.16
N ILE A 195 17.06 6.46 0.02
CA ILE A 195 16.09 7.38 -0.58
C ILE A 195 14.69 6.84 -0.33
N VAL A 196 13.91 7.62 0.41
CA VAL A 196 12.53 7.30 0.83
C VAL A 196 11.65 8.56 0.71
N TYR A 197 10.37 8.43 0.99
CA TYR A 197 9.52 9.63 1.10
C TYR A 197 9.68 10.32 2.46
N ALA A 198 9.36 11.61 2.50
CA ALA A 198 9.31 12.37 3.75
C ALA A 198 8.35 11.73 4.76
N SER A 199 7.21 11.21 4.29
CA SER A 199 6.24 10.50 5.11
C SER A 199 6.77 9.19 5.70
N ASP A 200 7.69 8.50 5.01
CA ASP A 200 8.34 7.31 5.53
C ASP A 200 9.32 7.67 6.65
N ALA A 201 10.09 8.75 6.45
CA ALA A 201 11.04 9.23 7.47
C ALA A 201 10.32 9.73 8.73
N ALA A 202 9.18 10.40 8.58
CA ALA A 202 8.35 10.84 9.72
C ALA A 202 7.82 9.67 10.55
N ALA A 203 7.53 8.53 9.91
CA ALA A 203 6.97 7.35 10.56
C ALA A 203 8.00 6.41 11.20
N GLU A 204 9.32 6.64 11.00
CA GLU A 204 10.38 5.72 11.45
C GLU A 204 11.39 6.44 12.36
N PRO A 205 11.29 6.28 13.70
CA PRO A 205 12.17 6.97 14.63
C PRO A 205 13.63 6.48 14.59
N GLY A 206 13.93 5.38 13.92
CA GLY A 206 15.27 4.82 13.74
C GLY A 206 16.11 5.52 12.68
N VAL A 207 15.52 6.48 11.94
CA VAL A 207 16.23 7.24 10.92
C VAL A 207 16.13 8.75 11.16
N LYS A 208 16.97 9.51 10.48
CA LYS A 208 16.86 10.97 10.34
C LYS A 208 16.95 11.36 8.87
N VAL A 209 16.27 12.44 8.52
CA VAL A 209 16.47 13.11 7.23
C VAL A 209 17.81 13.84 7.26
N VAL A 210 18.67 13.58 6.26
CA VAL A 210 19.98 14.23 6.10
C VAL A 210 20.00 15.19 4.93
N GLY A 211 19.02 15.11 4.03
CA GLY A 211 18.84 16.05 2.93
C GLY A 211 17.50 15.81 2.22
N THR A 212 16.96 16.87 1.63
CA THR A 212 15.74 16.81 0.79
C THR A 212 16.15 17.01 -0.67
N PHE A 213 15.59 16.20 -1.55
CA PHE A 213 15.82 16.37 -2.99
C PHE A 213 15.10 17.64 -3.47
N PRO A 214 15.77 18.47 -4.31
CA PRO A 214 15.16 19.70 -4.80
C PRO A 214 13.89 19.45 -5.58
N GLU A 215 12.90 20.33 -5.43
CA GLU A 215 11.76 20.38 -6.33
C GLU A 215 12.24 20.51 -7.78
N GLY A 216 11.58 19.78 -8.67
CA GLY A 216 11.99 19.74 -10.08
C GLY A 216 13.19 18.81 -10.38
N SER A 217 13.81 18.13 -9.40
CA SER A 217 14.77 17.04 -9.69
C SER A 217 14.04 15.75 -10.14
N HIS A 218 12.76 15.65 -9.93
CA HIS A 218 11.88 14.56 -10.36
C HIS A 218 10.47 15.09 -10.66
N GLN A 219 9.62 14.25 -11.28
CA GLN A 219 8.22 14.58 -11.48
C GLN A 219 7.50 14.79 -10.13
N PRO A 220 6.44 15.62 -10.07
CA PRO A 220 5.64 15.76 -8.86
C PRO A 220 5.16 14.42 -8.34
N ILE A 221 5.31 14.20 -7.04
CA ILE A 221 4.88 12.97 -6.37
C ILE A 221 3.43 13.13 -5.98
N ILE A 222 2.54 12.41 -6.66
CA ILE A 222 1.10 12.45 -6.46
C ILE A 222 0.60 11.04 -6.15
N TYR A 223 -0.25 10.97 -5.12
CA TYR A 223 -0.92 9.74 -4.70
C TYR A 223 -2.38 9.78 -5.16
N PRO A 224 -2.72 9.16 -6.28
CA PRO A 224 -4.10 9.00 -6.70
C PRO A 224 -4.77 7.84 -5.96
N ILE A 225 -6.07 8.01 -5.69
CA ILE A 225 -6.98 7.00 -5.15
C ILE A 225 -8.10 6.71 -6.14
N ALA A 226 -8.56 5.46 -6.22
CA ALA A 226 -9.72 5.08 -7.03
C ALA A 226 -10.39 3.82 -6.51
N GLN A 227 -11.69 3.67 -6.79
CA GLN A 227 -12.39 2.39 -6.67
C GLN A 227 -12.05 1.50 -7.87
N THR A 228 -11.81 0.20 -7.63
CA THR A 228 -11.58 -0.77 -8.70
C THR A 228 -12.87 -1.06 -9.47
N SER A 229 -12.75 -1.47 -10.72
CA SER A 229 -13.92 -1.83 -11.55
C SER A 229 -14.60 -3.11 -11.08
N ALA A 230 -13.86 -4.01 -10.41
CA ALA A 230 -14.38 -5.25 -9.86
C ALA A 230 -15.17 -5.05 -8.55
N SER A 231 -14.96 -3.93 -7.87
CA SER A 231 -15.67 -3.62 -6.63
C SER A 231 -17.16 -3.42 -6.84
N SER A 232 -17.96 -4.17 -6.09
CA SER A 232 -19.42 -4.02 -5.98
C SER A 232 -19.86 -3.59 -4.57
N SER A 233 -18.90 -3.36 -3.64
CA SER A 233 -19.20 -2.94 -2.28
C SER A 233 -19.68 -1.49 -2.25
N PRO A 234 -20.88 -1.21 -1.72
CA PRO A 234 -21.34 0.16 -1.49
C PRO A 234 -20.50 0.87 -0.41
N GLU A 235 -19.97 0.12 0.54
CA GLU A 235 -19.11 0.63 1.62
C GLU A 235 -17.78 1.16 1.06
N ALA A 236 -17.30 0.65 -0.07
CA ALA A 236 -16.08 1.13 -0.71
C ALA A 236 -16.19 2.60 -1.16
N GLU A 237 -17.36 3.03 -1.64
CA GLU A 237 -17.58 4.44 -1.99
C GLU A 237 -17.61 5.32 -0.72
N VAL A 238 -18.23 4.84 0.35
CA VAL A 238 -18.27 5.54 1.64
C VAL A 238 -16.86 5.68 2.21
N TRP A 239 -16.08 4.58 2.19
CA TRP A 239 -14.70 4.57 2.65
C TRP A 239 -13.83 5.54 1.84
N LEU A 240 -13.95 5.52 0.51
CA LEU A 240 -13.19 6.42 -0.39
C LEU A 240 -13.50 7.89 -0.07
N LYS A 241 -14.78 8.25 0.11
CA LYS A 241 -15.19 9.61 0.47
C LYS A 241 -14.64 10.03 1.83
N CYS A 242 -14.73 9.14 2.83
CA CYS A 242 -14.17 9.43 4.15
C CYS A 242 -12.65 9.63 4.09
N ALA A 243 -11.92 8.74 3.40
CA ALA A 243 -10.48 8.84 3.25
C ALA A 243 -10.03 10.11 2.48
N ALA A 244 -10.89 10.67 1.62
CA ALA A 244 -10.62 11.91 0.89
C ALA A 244 -11.24 13.16 1.56
N SER A 245 -11.85 13.03 2.73
CA SER A 245 -12.55 14.12 3.41
C SER A 245 -11.59 15.04 4.18
N ALA A 246 -12.09 16.24 4.52
CA ALA A 246 -11.37 17.18 5.38
C ALA A 246 -11.06 16.62 6.78
N SER A 247 -11.87 15.68 7.29
CA SER A 247 -11.64 15.02 8.58
C SER A 247 -10.44 14.06 8.55
N ALA A 248 -10.06 13.54 7.38
CA ALA A 248 -8.87 12.70 7.21
C ALA A 248 -7.56 13.51 7.08
N THR A 249 -7.65 14.78 6.69
CA THR A 249 -6.51 15.69 6.45
C THR A 249 -5.46 15.68 7.57
N PRO A 250 -5.81 15.84 8.86
CA PRO A 250 -4.82 15.90 9.94
C PRO A 250 -3.94 14.65 10.03
N PHE A 251 -4.50 13.46 9.77
CA PHE A 251 -3.75 12.21 9.83
C PHE A 251 -2.69 12.10 8.72
N TYR A 252 -2.96 12.67 7.55
CA TYR A 252 -2.00 12.74 6.46
C TYR A 252 -0.91 13.78 6.73
N GLU A 253 -1.29 14.98 7.14
CA GLU A 253 -0.35 16.08 7.40
C GLU A 253 0.61 15.76 8.55
N GLU A 254 0.14 15.08 9.61
CA GLU A 254 0.98 14.62 10.72
C GLU A 254 2.11 13.69 10.26
N GLN A 255 1.88 12.96 9.18
CA GLN A 255 2.88 12.07 8.58
C GLN A 255 3.65 12.73 7.42
N GLY A 256 3.53 14.06 7.24
CA GLY A 256 4.31 14.82 6.26
C GLY A 256 3.81 14.74 4.81
N PHE A 257 2.58 14.29 4.59
CA PHE A 257 1.92 14.42 3.29
C PHE A 257 1.36 15.83 3.09
N THR A 258 1.24 16.25 1.83
CA THR A 258 0.45 17.42 1.43
C THR A 258 -0.90 16.93 0.92
N VAL A 259 -2.01 17.46 1.43
CA VAL A 259 -3.36 17.11 0.94
C VAL A 259 -3.69 17.93 -0.29
N LEU A 260 -4.05 17.28 -1.40
CA LEU A 260 -4.34 17.90 -2.70
C LEU A 260 -5.84 18.01 -2.97
N GLY A 261 -6.65 17.08 -2.50
CA GLY A 261 -8.06 16.86 -2.83
C GLY A 261 -9.05 17.22 -1.73
N GLY A 262 -8.77 18.14 -0.84
CA GLY A 262 -9.79 18.64 0.12
C GLY A 262 -10.78 19.56 -0.59
N GLU A 263 -12.08 19.26 -0.58
CA GLU A 263 -13.10 20.27 -0.87
C GLU A 263 -12.88 21.48 0.03
N LYS A 264 -12.68 22.65 -0.60
CA LYS A 264 -12.58 23.94 0.10
C LYS A 264 -13.96 24.36 0.59
#